data_6e91a7bd269e72f0a80ddd4a3e12f8b4
#
_entry.id   6e91a7bd269e72f0a80ddd4a3e12f8b4
#
_cell.length_a   1.000
_cell.length_b   1.000
_cell.length_c   1.000
_cell.angle_alpha   90.00
_cell.angle_beta   90.00
_cell.angle_gamma   90.00
#
_symmetry.space_group_name_H-M   'P 1'
#
loop_
_entity.id
_entity.type
_entity.pdbx_description
1 polymer ?
#
loop_
_entity_poly.entity_id
_entity_poly.type
_entity_poly.pdbx_seq_one_letter_code
_entity_poly.pdbx_strand_id
1 'polypeptide(L)'
;VDEKEIEAARAALRSAQASVGIYQAQRGKRTIVSPVSGVISRRYVDEGEIAPMSGSPLLTIVTADSLQFAATVSELDVDRVMVGSEVTVTVDGLPNAEITGRVAQVLPAGEVSSRNFTIKIAIPAGQGVKPGMFARGEVVVGAAQDAVIIPKDTLIEEAGQMMAYIVEGDAAKRQTVTLGIEGVAVVEV
;
A
#
# COMPACT_ATOMS: atom_id res chain seq x y z
N VAL A 1 -2.74 65.49 29.47
CA VAL A 1 -2.62 64.60 28.30
C VAL A 1 -4.06 64.35 27.87
N ASP A 2 -4.39 64.77 26.67
CA ASP A 2 -5.76 64.64 26.12
C ASP A 2 -6.03 63.15 25.78
N GLU A 3 -7.22 62.69 26.15
CA GLU A 3 -7.63 61.29 25.94
C GLU A 3 -7.54 60.90 24.44
N LYS A 4 -7.76 61.85 23.56
CA LYS A 4 -7.58 61.67 22.10
C LYS A 4 -6.14 61.45 21.70
N GLU A 5 -5.17 62.08 22.36
CA GLU A 5 -3.75 61.84 22.09
C GLU A 5 -3.32 60.42 22.51
N ILE A 6 -3.87 59.92 23.63
CA ILE A 6 -3.63 58.55 24.09
C ILE A 6 -4.23 57.52 23.12
N GLU A 7 -5.47 57.77 22.65
CA GLU A 7 -6.10 56.89 21.67
C GLU A 7 -5.35 56.87 20.33
N ALA A 8 -4.89 58.02 19.84
CA ALA A 8 -4.11 58.12 18.63
C ALA A 8 -2.78 57.39 18.77
N ALA A 9 -2.08 57.54 19.91
CA ALA A 9 -0.84 56.82 20.19
C ALA A 9 -1.04 55.28 20.26
N ARG A 10 -2.13 54.84 20.88
CA ARG A 10 -2.52 53.42 20.94
C ARG A 10 -2.85 52.85 19.55
N ALA A 11 -3.51 53.63 18.69
CA ALA A 11 -3.81 53.24 17.33
C ALA A 11 -2.51 53.13 16.50
N ALA A 12 -1.58 54.09 16.62
CA ALA A 12 -0.30 54.07 15.97
C ALA A 12 0.55 52.86 16.43
N LEU A 13 0.56 52.56 17.73
CA LEU A 13 1.26 51.37 18.27
C LEU A 13 0.70 50.08 17.68
N ARG A 14 -0.62 49.93 17.66
CA ARG A 14 -1.26 48.74 17.05
C ARG A 14 -0.92 48.58 15.58
N SER A 15 -0.93 49.66 14.81
CA SER A 15 -0.54 49.67 13.39
C SER A 15 0.92 49.25 13.19
N ALA A 16 1.80 49.82 14.01
CA ALA A 16 3.22 49.44 13.97
C ALA A 16 3.44 47.95 14.33
N GLN A 17 2.77 47.45 15.35
CA GLN A 17 2.82 46.03 15.74
C GLN A 17 2.28 45.11 14.64
N ALA A 18 1.19 45.49 13.98
CA ALA A 18 0.66 44.73 12.84
C ALA A 18 1.65 44.70 11.68
N SER A 19 2.32 45.81 11.39
CA SER A 19 3.37 45.86 10.35
C SER A 19 4.54 44.95 10.68
N VAL A 20 5.00 44.96 11.93
CA VAL A 20 6.06 44.06 12.39
C VAL A 20 5.64 42.58 12.21
N GLY A 21 4.39 42.23 12.54
CA GLY A 21 3.83 40.89 12.35
C GLY A 21 3.84 40.46 10.89
N ILE A 22 3.49 41.37 9.95
CA ILE A 22 3.55 41.09 8.51
C ILE A 22 4.98 40.82 8.05
N TYR A 23 5.95 41.63 8.46
CA TYR A 23 7.35 41.43 8.10
C TYR A 23 7.93 40.16 8.70
N GLN A 24 7.56 39.79 9.91
CA GLN A 24 7.96 38.53 10.54
C GLN A 24 7.38 37.32 9.78
N ALA A 25 6.10 37.37 9.40
CA ALA A 25 5.47 36.34 8.60
C ALA A 25 6.14 36.18 7.20
N GLN A 26 6.47 37.30 6.56
CA GLN A 26 7.20 37.30 5.28
C GLN A 26 8.60 36.71 5.43
N ARG A 27 9.30 37.03 6.53
CA ARG A 27 10.63 36.46 6.81
C ARG A 27 10.56 34.95 7.03
N GLY A 28 9.51 34.46 7.72
CA GLY A 28 9.31 33.02 7.93
C GLY A 28 9.13 32.24 6.61
N LYS A 29 8.54 32.85 5.59
CA LYS A 29 8.37 32.23 4.26
C LYS A 29 9.67 32.08 3.46
N ARG A 30 10.76 32.70 3.88
CA ARG A 30 12.08 32.59 3.23
C ARG A 30 12.83 31.32 3.63
N THR A 31 12.39 30.65 4.69
CA THR A 31 12.97 29.37 5.14
C THR A 31 11.96 28.28 4.90
N ILE A 32 12.29 27.35 4.01
CA ILE A 32 11.45 26.18 3.71
C ILE A 32 12.06 25.01 4.45
N VAL A 33 11.25 24.37 5.31
CA VAL A 33 11.66 23.20 6.07
C VAL A 33 10.87 21.99 5.59
N SER A 34 11.53 20.82 5.59
CA SER A 34 10.85 19.58 5.29
C SER A 34 9.87 19.22 6.41
N PRO A 35 8.61 18.88 6.10
CA PRO A 35 7.65 18.39 7.10
C PRO A 35 7.90 16.92 7.49
N VAL A 36 8.79 16.22 6.76
CA VAL A 36 9.06 14.79 6.93
C VAL A 36 10.56 14.53 6.95
N SER A 37 10.97 13.47 7.66
CA SER A 37 12.33 12.93 7.59
C SER A 37 12.44 12.02 6.36
N GLY A 38 13.56 12.07 5.66
CA GLY A 38 13.75 11.24 4.47
C GLY A 38 14.99 11.61 3.67
N VAL A 39 15.12 11.04 2.49
CA VAL A 39 16.22 11.27 1.55
C VAL A 39 15.71 12.10 0.37
N ILE A 40 16.48 13.11 -0.02
CA ILE A 40 16.18 13.89 -1.22
C ILE A 40 16.42 13.00 -2.44
N SER A 41 15.34 12.69 -3.16
CA SER A 41 15.40 11.87 -4.39
C SER A 41 15.58 12.73 -5.63
N ARG A 42 15.13 13.99 -5.60
CA ARG A 42 15.27 14.93 -6.71
C ARG A 42 15.32 16.37 -6.22
N ARG A 43 16.17 17.17 -6.83
CA ARG A 43 16.28 18.61 -6.67
C ARG A 43 15.90 19.29 -8.00
N TYR A 44 15.06 20.31 -7.94
CA TYR A 44 14.53 21.02 -9.11
C TYR A 44 15.07 22.45 -9.24
N VAL A 45 15.75 22.95 -8.20
CA VAL A 45 16.33 24.29 -8.17
C VAL A 45 17.77 24.21 -7.70
N ASP A 46 18.64 25.01 -8.29
CA ASP A 46 20.05 25.11 -7.93
C ASP A 46 20.33 26.28 -6.99
N GLU A 47 21.49 26.27 -6.35
CA GLU A 47 21.93 27.39 -5.52
C GLU A 47 22.13 28.64 -6.39
N GLY A 48 21.58 29.74 -5.94
CA GLY A 48 21.60 31.00 -6.67
C GLY A 48 20.43 31.21 -7.63
N GLU A 49 19.60 30.23 -7.84
CA GLU A 49 18.37 30.37 -8.63
C GLU A 49 17.23 31.02 -7.81
N ILE A 50 16.38 31.73 -8.52
CA ILE A 50 15.14 32.26 -7.92
C ILE A 50 14.15 31.14 -7.75
N ALA A 51 13.76 30.87 -6.49
CA ALA A 51 12.75 29.88 -6.21
C ALA A 51 11.43 30.24 -6.92
N PRO A 52 10.78 29.28 -7.60
CA PRO A 52 9.53 29.54 -8.29
C PRO A 52 8.45 29.99 -7.30
N MET A 53 7.71 31.03 -7.68
CA MET A 53 6.79 31.73 -6.78
C MET A 53 5.58 30.94 -6.36
N SER A 54 5.17 29.90 -7.07
CA SER A 54 3.99 29.10 -6.75
C SER A 54 3.91 27.82 -7.61
N GLY A 55 3.61 26.69 -6.96
CA GLY A 55 3.18 25.45 -7.63
C GLY A 55 4.25 24.52 -8.18
N SER A 56 5.50 24.98 -8.33
CA SER A 56 6.58 24.08 -8.76
C SER A 56 7.29 23.45 -7.57
N PRO A 57 7.61 22.14 -7.63
CA PRO A 57 8.35 21.48 -6.56
C PRO A 57 9.79 22.00 -6.51
N LEU A 58 10.33 22.18 -5.31
CA LEU A 58 11.74 22.53 -5.08
C LEU A 58 12.58 21.27 -4.90
N LEU A 59 12.07 20.35 -4.10
CA LEU A 59 12.71 19.09 -3.74
C LEU A 59 11.66 17.99 -3.68
N THR A 60 12.05 16.78 -4.04
CA THR A 60 11.27 15.56 -3.75
C THR A 60 11.98 14.79 -2.65
N ILE A 61 11.30 14.56 -1.53
CA ILE A 61 11.81 13.81 -0.39
C ILE A 61 11.05 12.48 -0.33
N VAL A 62 11.79 11.38 -0.23
CA VAL A 62 11.25 10.03 -0.08
C VAL A 62 11.52 9.57 1.35
N THR A 63 10.45 9.18 2.04
CA THR A 63 10.53 8.56 3.37
C THR A 63 10.72 7.07 3.21
N ALA A 64 11.68 6.49 3.94
CA ALA A 64 11.93 5.04 3.92
C ALA A 64 11.26 4.29 5.08
N ASP A 65 10.66 5.04 6.03
CA ASP A 65 10.13 4.48 7.27
C ASP A 65 8.78 3.76 7.08
N SER A 66 8.10 3.98 5.97
CA SER A 66 6.81 3.37 5.65
C SER A 66 6.73 3.04 4.16
N LEU A 67 7.23 1.87 3.79
CA LEU A 67 7.07 1.37 2.44
C LEU A 67 5.73 0.65 2.29
N GLN A 68 5.08 0.87 1.17
CA GLN A 68 3.88 0.15 0.79
C GLN A 68 4.08 -0.48 -0.58
N PHE A 69 3.70 -1.74 -0.69
CA PHE A 69 3.59 -2.43 -1.96
C PHE A 69 2.15 -2.24 -2.48
N ALA A 70 2.01 -1.65 -3.66
CA ALA A 70 0.73 -1.54 -4.35
C ALA A 70 0.59 -2.72 -5.30
N ALA A 71 -0.34 -3.61 -5.00
CA ALA A 71 -0.65 -4.77 -5.81
C ALA A 71 -2.04 -4.64 -6.44
N THR A 72 -2.23 -5.31 -7.55
CA THR A 72 -3.53 -5.44 -8.21
C THR A 72 -4.10 -6.84 -7.96
N VAL A 73 -5.39 -6.88 -7.63
CA VAL A 73 -6.14 -8.11 -7.39
C VAL A 73 -7.37 -8.12 -8.30
N SER A 74 -7.72 -9.29 -8.83
CA SER A 74 -8.91 -9.48 -9.64
C SER A 74 -10.20 -9.16 -8.87
N GLU A 75 -11.23 -8.66 -9.56
CA GLU A 75 -12.58 -8.48 -9.02
C GLU A 75 -13.14 -9.78 -8.41
N LEU A 76 -12.76 -10.94 -8.93
CA LEU A 76 -13.23 -12.24 -8.44
C LEU A 76 -12.65 -12.62 -7.07
N ASP A 77 -11.49 -12.05 -6.71
CA ASP A 77 -10.75 -12.43 -5.50
C ASP A 77 -10.70 -11.31 -4.46
N VAL A 78 -11.05 -10.07 -4.82
CA VAL A 78 -10.93 -8.92 -3.92
C VAL A 78 -11.75 -9.06 -2.65
N ASP A 79 -12.93 -9.66 -2.73
CA ASP A 79 -13.82 -9.88 -1.57
C ASP A 79 -13.24 -10.88 -0.54
N ARG A 80 -12.27 -11.68 -0.97
CA ARG A 80 -11.55 -12.63 -0.11
C ARG A 80 -10.37 -11.97 0.61
N VAL A 81 -9.91 -10.81 0.14
CA VAL A 81 -8.75 -10.11 0.70
C VAL A 81 -9.22 -9.13 1.77
N MET A 82 -8.91 -9.42 3.01
CA MET A 82 -9.28 -8.56 4.14
C MET A 82 -8.11 -7.66 4.57
N VAL A 83 -8.44 -6.47 5.09
CA VAL A 83 -7.45 -5.63 5.77
C VAL A 83 -6.89 -6.38 6.97
N GLY A 84 -5.56 -6.40 7.10
CA GLY A 84 -4.85 -7.17 8.11
C GLY A 84 -4.39 -8.55 7.66
N SER A 85 -4.87 -9.07 6.52
CA SER A 85 -4.38 -10.35 5.96
C SER A 85 -2.87 -10.31 5.76
N GLU A 86 -2.22 -11.42 6.07
CA GLU A 86 -0.79 -11.60 5.87
C GLU A 86 -0.50 -11.88 4.39
N VAL A 87 0.56 -11.28 3.90
CA VAL A 87 0.98 -11.38 2.49
C VAL A 87 2.46 -11.71 2.45
N THR A 88 2.82 -12.78 1.76
CA THR A 88 4.21 -13.06 1.44
C THR A 88 4.59 -12.28 0.18
N VAL A 89 5.52 -11.34 0.32
CA VAL A 89 5.98 -10.47 -0.76
C VAL A 89 7.37 -10.89 -1.21
N THR A 90 7.50 -11.22 -2.49
CA THR A 90 8.78 -11.52 -3.15
C THR A 90 9.14 -10.34 -4.05
N VAL A 91 10.34 -9.76 -3.86
CA VAL A 91 10.83 -8.61 -4.61
C VAL A 91 11.81 -9.06 -5.67
N ASP A 92 11.55 -8.75 -6.94
CA ASP A 92 12.35 -9.24 -8.08
C ASP A 92 13.84 -8.82 -7.99
N GLY A 93 14.12 -7.67 -7.39
CA GLY A 93 15.48 -7.16 -7.18
C GLY A 93 16.23 -7.70 -5.95
N LEU A 94 15.58 -8.55 -5.14
CA LEU A 94 16.13 -9.13 -3.92
C LEU A 94 15.90 -10.65 -3.95
N PRO A 95 16.71 -11.41 -4.68
CA PRO A 95 16.53 -12.85 -4.82
C PRO A 95 16.60 -13.54 -3.44
N ASN A 96 15.66 -14.43 -3.19
CA ASN A 96 15.47 -15.19 -1.94
C ASN A 96 15.03 -14.36 -0.71
N ALA A 97 14.57 -13.12 -0.89
CA ALA A 97 13.97 -12.37 0.19
C ALA A 97 12.43 -12.52 0.14
N GLU A 98 11.90 -13.36 1.01
CA GLU A 98 10.47 -13.39 1.30
C GLU A 98 10.19 -12.41 2.44
N ILE A 99 9.36 -11.43 2.17
CA ILE A 99 9.03 -10.39 3.13
C ILE A 99 7.58 -10.55 3.54
N THR A 100 7.34 -10.75 4.81
CA THR A 100 5.98 -10.80 5.33
C THR A 100 5.45 -9.37 5.48
N GLY A 101 4.46 -9.03 4.66
CA GLY A 101 3.69 -7.80 4.74
C GLY A 101 2.28 -8.03 5.28
N ARG A 102 1.51 -6.95 5.44
CA ARG A 102 0.09 -7.01 5.80
C ARG A 102 -0.72 -6.09 4.93
N VAL A 103 -1.91 -6.53 4.55
CA VAL A 103 -2.87 -5.69 3.82
C VAL A 103 -3.25 -4.50 4.71
N ALA A 104 -2.81 -3.31 4.33
CA ALA A 104 -3.10 -2.07 5.04
C ALA A 104 -4.41 -1.44 4.56
N GLN A 105 -4.70 -1.57 3.26
CA GLN A 105 -5.88 -0.97 2.65
C GLN A 105 -6.27 -1.72 1.37
N VAL A 106 -7.56 -1.89 1.17
CA VAL A 106 -8.17 -2.26 -0.11
C VAL A 106 -8.85 -0.99 -0.64
N LEU A 107 -8.49 -0.54 -1.83
CA LEU A 107 -9.10 0.65 -2.41
C LEU A 107 -10.52 0.30 -2.90
N PRO A 108 -11.54 1.12 -2.56
CA PRO A 108 -12.93 0.81 -2.86
C PRO A 108 -13.30 0.97 -4.33
N ALA A 109 -12.41 1.51 -5.15
CA ALA A 109 -12.63 1.72 -6.58
C ALA A 109 -11.65 0.87 -7.38
N GLY A 110 -12.19 -0.02 -8.19
CA GLY A 110 -11.43 -0.75 -9.20
C GLY A 110 -11.24 0.06 -10.47
N GLU A 111 -10.23 -0.29 -11.23
CA GLU A 111 -10.02 0.28 -12.56
C GLU A 111 -10.95 -0.40 -13.56
N VAL A 112 -11.90 0.35 -14.11
CA VAL A 112 -12.98 -0.17 -14.98
C VAL A 112 -12.42 -0.87 -16.22
N SER A 113 -11.28 -0.42 -16.73
CA SER A 113 -10.65 -0.97 -17.93
C SER A 113 -10.04 -2.35 -17.72
N SER A 114 -9.51 -2.61 -16.53
CA SER A 114 -8.78 -3.85 -16.20
C SER A 114 -9.57 -4.81 -15.29
N ARG A 115 -10.68 -4.37 -14.70
CA ARG A 115 -11.46 -5.10 -13.67
C ARG A 115 -10.59 -5.54 -12.50
N ASN A 116 -9.62 -4.71 -12.14
CA ASN A 116 -8.72 -4.98 -11.05
C ASN A 116 -8.89 -3.95 -9.93
N PHE A 117 -8.72 -4.39 -8.72
CA PHE A 117 -8.69 -3.55 -7.53
C PHE A 117 -7.25 -3.38 -7.04
N THR A 118 -6.94 -2.19 -6.55
CA THR A 118 -5.63 -1.92 -5.96
C THR A 118 -5.69 -2.18 -4.46
N ILE A 119 -4.76 -2.96 -3.95
CA ILE A 119 -4.54 -3.17 -2.53
C ILE A 119 -3.18 -2.57 -2.14
N LYS A 120 -3.08 -2.05 -0.93
CA LYS A 120 -1.84 -1.56 -0.35
C LYS A 120 -1.40 -2.48 0.77
N ILE A 121 -0.19 -2.96 0.67
CA ILE A 121 0.43 -3.89 1.61
C ILE A 121 1.55 -3.13 2.31
N ALA A 122 1.46 -3.02 3.64
CA ALA A 122 2.52 -2.44 4.45
C ALA A 122 3.70 -3.42 4.53
N ILE A 123 4.89 -2.92 4.25
CA ILE A 123 6.15 -3.67 4.31
C ILE A 123 6.96 -3.16 5.49
N PRO A 124 7.52 -4.04 6.33
CA PRO A 124 8.42 -3.65 7.41
C PRO A 124 9.65 -2.90 6.87
N ALA A 125 10.10 -1.88 7.59
CA ALA A 125 11.32 -1.16 7.25
C ALA A 125 12.57 -2.05 7.35
N GLY A 126 13.65 -1.66 6.67
CA GLY A 126 14.95 -2.32 6.83
C GLY A 126 15.18 -3.58 5.98
N GLN A 127 14.24 -3.93 5.10
CA GLN A 127 14.33 -5.13 4.24
C GLN A 127 15.15 -4.91 2.94
N GLY A 128 15.81 -3.77 2.81
CA GLY A 128 16.57 -3.45 1.59
C GLY A 128 15.70 -3.06 0.39
N VAL A 129 14.38 -3.05 0.55
CA VAL A 129 13.42 -2.66 -0.49
C VAL A 129 13.52 -1.15 -0.73
N LYS A 130 13.50 -0.77 -2.01
CA LYS A 130 13.52 0.64 -2.42
C LYS A 130 12.26 0.99 -3.20
N PRO A 131 11.75 2.22 -3.07
CA PRO A 131 10.65 2.69 -3.90
C PRO A 131 10.95 2.51 -5.39
N GLY A 132 9.94 2.03 -6.15
CA GLY A 132 10.09 1.74 -7.57
C GLY A 132 10.54 0.33 -7.92
N MET A 133 10.80 -0.54 -6.95
CA MET A 133 11.04 -1.96 -7.20
C MET A 133 9.72 -2.68 -7.53
N PHE A 134 9.81 -3.70 -8.38
CA PHE A 134 8.71 -4.61 -8.67
C PHE A 134 8.70 -5.76 -7.68
N ALA A 135 7.49 -6.18 -7.31
CA ALA A 135 7.30 -7.28 -6.38
C ALA A 135 6.01 -8.06 -6.72
N ARG A 136 5.94 -9.30 -6.23
CA ARG A 136 4.76 -10.15 -6.25
C ARG A 136 4.33 -10.43 -4.82
N GLY A 137 3.02 -10.51 -4.61
CA GLY A 137 2.46 -10.83 -3.31
C GLY A 137 1.55 -12.04 -3.37
N GLU A 138 1.72 -12.95 -2.44
CA GLU A 138 0.85 -14.11 -2.25
C GLU A 138 0.04 -13.91 -0.97
N VAL A 139 -1.28 -13.89 -1.10
CA VAL A 139 -2.23 -13.72 0.01
C VAL A 139 -2.90 -15.06 0.27
N VAL A 140 -2.88 -15.52 1.50
CA VAL A 140 -3.68 -16.66 1.92
C VAL A 140 -5.11 -16.18 2.15
N VAL A 141 -6.01 -16.50 1.23
CA VAL A 141 -7.42 -16.07 1.27
C VAL A 141 -8.36 -17.08 1.94
N GLY A 142 -7.84 -18.23 2.33
CA GLY A 142 -8.58 -19.26 3.05
C GLY A 142 -7.65 -20.34 3.58
N ALA A 143 -7.97 -20.89 4.72
CA ALA A 143 -7.32 -22.06 5.30
C ALA A 143 -8.40 -23.00 5.83
N ALA A 144 -8.36 -24.24 5.44
CA ALA A 144 -9.16 -25.30 6.03
C ALA A 144 -8.31 -26.07 7.04
N GLN A 145 -8.87 -26.36 8.21
CA GLN A 145 -8.25 -27.23 9.21
C GLN A 145 -8.76 -28.65 8.99
N ASP A 146 -7.87 -29.63 9.11
CA ASP A 146 -8.18 -31.05 8.95
C ASP A 146 -8.79 -31.42 7.58
N ALA A 147 -8.44 -30.66 6.54
CA ALA A 147 -8.91 -30.89 5.19
C ALA A 147 -8.21 -32.08 4.53
N VAL A 148 -9.01 -32.91 3.84
CA VAL A 148 -8.47 -33.93 2.95
C VAL A 148 -8.13 -33.27 1.62
N ILE A 149 -6.86 -33.27 1.25
CA ILE A 149 -6.37 -32.69 0.00
C ILE A 149 -5.93 -33.77 -0.98
N ILE A 150 -6.31 -33.60 -2.25
CA ILE A 150 -5.89 -34.48 -3.33
C ILE A 150 -5.30 -33.66 -4.50
N PRO A 151 -4.39 -34.23 -5.32
CA PRO A 151 -3.93 -33.58 -6.54
C PRO A 151 -5.09 -33.35 -7.52
N LYS A 152 -5.13 -32.21 -8.19
CA LYS A 152 -6.20 -31.89 -9.16
C LYS A 152 -6.28 -32.87 -10.35
N ASP A 153 -5.15 -33.45 -10.74
CA ASP A 153 -5.04 -34.44 -11.82
C ASP A 153 -5.68 -35.80 -11.48
N THR A 154 -6.03 -36.03 -10.21
CA THR A 154 -6.76 -37.22 -9.76
C THR A 154 -8.27 -37.07 -9.85
N LEU A 155 -8.77 -35.87 -10.15
CA LEU A 155 -10.20 -35.59 -10.29
C LEU A 155 -10.68 -35.96 -11.69
N ILE A 156 -11.85 -36.57 -11.74
CA ILE A 156 -12.55 -36.90 -12.97
C ILE A 156 -13.95 -36.27 -12.92
N GLU A 157 -14.28 -35.53 -13.96
CA GLU A 157 -15.63 -35.00 -14.13
C GLU A 157 -16.43 -35.97 -14.99
N GLU A 158 -17.53 -36.51 -14.44
CA GLU A 158 -18.44 -37.38 -15.14
C GLU A 158 -19.89 -36.98 -14.84
N ALA A 159 -20.65 -36.76 -15.89
CA ALA A 159 -22.07 -36.32 -15.78
C ALA A 159 -22.29 -35.05 -14.90
N GLY A 160 -21.35 -34.12 -14.86
CA GLY A 160 -21.41 -32.91 -14.06
C GLY A 160 -21.10 -33.10 -12.58
N GLN A 161 -20.56 -34.26 -12.19
CA GLN A 161 -20.12 -34.54 -10.83
C GLN A 161 -18.61 -34.78 -10.79
N MET A 162 -17.95 -34.25 -9.76
CA MET A 162 -16.56 -34.52 -9.50
C MET A 162 -16.38 -35.80 -8.72
N MET A 163 -15.47 -36.65 -9.20
CA MET A 163 -15.19 -37.97 -8.62
C MET A 163 -13.70 -38.20 -8.50
N ALA A 164 -13.34 -39.05 -7.55
CA ALA A 164 -11.99 -39.59 -7.39
C ALA A 164 -12.05 -41.10 -7.18
N TYR A 165 -10.97 -41.80 -7.53
CA TYR A 165 -10.81 -43.22 -7.20
C TYR A 165 -10.04 -43.37 -5.90
N ILE A 166 -10.59 -44.08 -4.95
CA ILE A 166 -9.93 -44.52 -3.71
C ILE A 166 -9.60 -45.98 -3.76
N VAL A 167 -8.49 -46.38 -3.16
CA VAL A 167 -8.11 -47.79 -3.02
C VAL A 167 -8.73 -48.34 -1.74
N GLU A 168 -9.58 -49.32 -1.88
CA GLU A 168 -10.22 -50.01 -0.75
C GLU A 168 -9.90 -51.51 -0.87
N GLY A 169 -8.90 -51.97 -0.10
CA GLY A 169 -8.34 -53.30 -0.25
C GLY A 169 -7.57 -53.44 -1.58
N ASP A 170 -7.93 -54.44 -2.40
CA ASP A 170 -7.33 -54.68 -3.73
C ASP A 170 -8.17 -54.09 -4.88
N ALA A 171 -9.15 -53.27 -4.60
CA ALA A 171 -10.06 -52.71 -5.59
C ALA A 171 -10.04 -51.18 -5.60
N ALA A 172 -10.14 -50.58 -6.79
CA ALA A 172 -10.39 -49.15 -6.95
C ALA A 172 -11.89 -48.89 -6.89
N LYS A 173 -12.31 -48.05 -5.95
CA LYS A 173 -13.69 -47.66 -5.76
C LYS A 173 -13.87 -46.18 -6.15
N ARG A 174 -14.86 -45.94 -6.96
CA ARG A 174 -15.20 -44.59 -7.38
C ARG A 174 -16.04 -43.91 -6.27
N GLN A 175 -15.64 -42.70 -5.92
CA GLN A 175 -16.33 -41.88 -4.91
C GLN A 175 -16.55 -40.47 -5.46
N THR A 176 -17.81 -40.00 -5.29
CA THR A 176 -18.15 -38.60 -5.56
C THR A 176 -17.52 -37.72 -4.49
N VAL A 177 -16.89 -36.63 -4.89
CA VAL A 177 -16.28 -35.68 -3.98
C VAL A 177 -16.88 -34.29 -4.18
N THR A 178 -16.97 -33.55 -3.08
CA THR A 178 -17.40 -32.15 -3.11
C THR A 178 -16.14 -31.29 -2.94
N LEU A 179 -15.88 -30.43 -3.92
CA LEU A 179 -14.70 -29.58 -3.89
C LEU A 179 -14.86 -28.47 -2.84
N GLY A 180 -13.84 -28.30 -2.02
CA GLY A 180 -13.66 -27.21 -1.08
C GLY A 180 -12.73 -26.15 -1.63
N ILE A 181 -11.69 -25.78 -0.85
CA ILE A 181 -10.72 -24.77 -1.24
C ILE A 181 -9.81 -25.32 -2.34
N GLU A 182 -9.70 -24.57 -3.45
CA GLU A 182 -8.83 -24.90 -4.57
C GLU A 182 -7.48 -24.19 -4.45
N GLY A 183 -6.41 -24.97 -4.34
CA GLY A 183 -5.03 -24.50 -4.51
C GLY A 183 -4.57 -24.55 -5.96
N VAL A 184 -3.29 -24.27 -6.20
CA VAL A 184 -2.70 -24.28 -7.54
C VAL A 184 -2.65 -25.71 -8.12
N ALA A 185 -2.13 -26.68 -7.36
CA ALA A 185 -1.93 -28.07 -7.79
C ALA A 185 -2.83 -29.08 -7.03
N VAL A 186 -3.46 -28.66 -5.95
CA VAL A 186 -4.24 -29.51 -5.06
C VAL A 186 -5.62 -28.91 -4.80
N VAL A 187 -6.55 -29.73 -4.36
CA VAL A 187 -7.91 -29.31 -4.00
C VAL A 187 -8.37 -30.04 -2.75
N GLU A 188 -9.13 -29.35 -1.93
CA GLU A 188 -9.83 -29.93 -0.79
C GLU A 188 -11.05 -30.72 -1.25
N VAL A 189 -11.29 -31.89 -0.63
CA VAL A 189 -12.43 -32.79 -0.89
C VAL A 189 -13.08 -33.24 0.40
#